data_3673fa5d34ae7186757f6e17db8cf196
#
_entry.id   3673fa5d34ae7186757f6e17db8cf196
#
_cell.length_a   1.000
_cell.length_b   1.000
_cell.length_c   1.000
_cell.angle_alpha   90.00
_cell.angle_beta   90.00
_cell.angle_gamma   90.00
#
_symmetry.space_group_name_H-M   'P 1'
#
loop_
_entity.id
_entity.type
_entity.pdbx_description
1 polymer ?
#
loop_
_entity_poly.entity_id
_entity_poly.type
_entity_poly.pdbx_seq_one_letter_code
_entity_poly.pdbx_strand_id
1 'polypeptide(L)'
;MLLVLFNGVDVSSNASNVVTFNGNDRAFFTIQCTSITGTGSSLNFYAKNDTQKVVFQTYTNADLLGTQTLGLSFRGCPNEIEVEYIAGTNTGTLDIICNAI
;
A
#
# COMPACT_ATOMS: atom_id res chain seq x y z
N MET A 1 -8.94 1.83 -14.54
CA MET A 1 -8.52 0.49 -14.06
C MET A 1 -8.66 0.46 -12.56
N LEU A 2 -9.30 -0.56 -12.05
CA LEU A 2 -9.47 -0.75 -10.60
C LEU A 2 -8.88 -2.10 -10.21
N LEU A 3 -7.94 -2.08 -9.25
CA LEU A 3 -7.27 -3.28 -8.77
C LEU A 3 -7.37 -3.37 -7.26
N VAL A 4 -7.64 -4.56 -6.75
CA VAL A 4 -7.55 -4.86 -5.33
C VAL A 4 -6.18 -5.46 -5.06
N LEU A 5 -5.33 -4.75 -4.31
CA LEU A 5 -3.99 -5.22 -3.98
C LEU A 5 -3.99 -6.03 -2.70
N PHE A 6 -4.66 -5.52 -1.68
CA PHE A 6 -4.83 -6.23 -0.40
C PHE A 6 -6.31 -6.35 -0.12
N ASN A 7 -6.77 -7.55 0.19
CA ASN A 7 -8.16 -7.83 0.47
C ASN A 7 -8.28 -8.49 1.86
N GLY A 8 -8.49 -7.65 2.88
CA GLY A 8 -8.61 -8.13 4.26
C GLY A 8 -7.35 -8.83 4.75
N VAL A 9 -6.18 -8.31 4.40
CA VAL A 9 -4.90 -8.90 4.81
C VAL A 9 -4.75 -8.80 6.32
N ASP A 10 -4.41 -9.92 6.96
CA ASP A 10 -4.09 -9.97 8.37
C ASP A 10 -2.74 -9.29 8.60
N VAL A 11 -2.74 -8.21 9.41
CA VAL A 11 -1.55 -7.41 9.65
C VAL A 11 -0.55 -8.05 10.61
N SER A 12 -0.79 -9.27 11.06
CA SER A 12 0.19 -10.02 11.85
C SER A 12 1.30 -10.63 11.00
N SER A 13 1.19 -10.58 9.69
CA SER A 13 2.17 -11.14 8.74
C SER A 13 2.51 -10.14 7.66
N ASN A 14 3.72 -10.28 7.10
CA ASN A 14 4.15 -9.47 5.96
C ASN A 14 3.30 -9.79 4.73
N ALA A 15 3.07 -8.78 3.90
CA ALA A 15 2.36 -8.94 2.64
C ALA A 15 2.91 -7.95 1.61
N SER A 16 2.87 -8.34 0.35
CA SER A 16 3.24 -7.44 -0.73
C SER A 16 2.44 -7.74 -1.99
N ASN A 17 2.31 -6.74 -2.83
CA ASN A 17 1.71 -6.90 -4.15
C ASN A 17 2.24 -5.81 -5.09
N VAL A 18 2.12 -6.05 -6.38
CA VAL A 18 2.62 -5.15 -7.41
C VAL A 18 1.47 -4.80 -8.34
N VAL A 19 1.36 -3.53 -8.69
CA VAL A 19 0.47 -3.07 -9.76
C VAL A 19 1.31 -2.63 -10.95
N THR A 20 0.94 -3.13 -12.13
CA THR A 20 1.57 -2.76 -13.40
C THR A 20 0.69 -1.76 -14.12
N PHE A 21 1.25 -0.63 -14.49
CA PHE A 21 0.55 0.41 -15.24
C PHE A 21 0.80 0.25 -16.73
N ASN A 22 -0.26 0.38 -17.50
CA ASN A 22 -0.19 0.24 -18.95
C ASN A 22 -0.68 1.54 -19.62
N GLY A 23 0.20 2.54 -19.61
CA GLY A 23 -0.11 3.85 -20.17
C GLY A 23 -1.00 4.72 -19.28
N ASN A 24 -1.18 4.36 -18.03
CA ASN A 24 -1.92 5.16 -17.06
C ASN A 24 -1.10 6.39 -16.66
N ASP A 25 -1.75 7.54 -16.54
CA ASP A 25 -1.12 8.81 -16.18
C ASP A 25 -1.24 9.09 -14.68
N ARG A 26 -2.32 8.68 -14.05
CA ARG A 26 -2.62 8.96 -12.65
C ARG A 26 -3.07 7.69 -11.93
N ALA A 27 -2.74 7.61 -10.65
CA ALA A 27 -3.21 6.54 -9.79
C ALA A 27 -3.62 7.09 -8.43
N PHE A 28 -4.63 6.47 -7.85
CA PHE A 28 -5.11 6.78 -6.51
C PHE A 28 -5.22 5.47 -5.72
N PHE A 29 -4.54 5.43 -4.58
CA PHE A 29 -4.62 4.29 -3.67
C PHE A 29 -5.52 4.65 -2.49
N THR A 30 -6.44 3.76 -2.18
CA THR A 30 -7.25 3.84 -0.97
C THR A 30 -6.79 2.75 -0.02
N ILE A 31 -6.38 3.14 1.17
CA ILE A 31 -5.85 2.25 2.19
C ILE A 31 -6.85 2.23 3.34
N GLN A 32 -7.50 1.09 3.57
CA GLN A 32 -8.44 0.93 4.68
C GLN A 32 -7.78 0.13 5.79
N CYS A 33 -7.57 0.78 6.92
CA CYS A 33 -7.10 0.16 8.15
C CYS A 33 -8.30 -0.19 9.01
N THR A 34 -8.38 -1.42 9.50
CA THR A 34 -9.51 -1.85 10.33
C THR A 34 -8.99 -2.48 11.62
N SER A 35 -9.28 -1.82 12.75
CA SER A 35 -8.94 -2.28 14.09
C SER A 35 -7.46 -2.64 14.25
N ILE A 36 -6.57 -1.84 13.66
CA ILE A 36 -5.14 -2.10 13.74
C ILE A 36 -4.63 -1.67 15.13
N THR A 37 -3.96 -2.60 15.79
CA THR A 37 -3.31 -2.41 17.09
C THR A 37 -1.88 -2.88 17.02
N GLY A 38 -1.07 -2.56 18.02
CA GLY A 38 0.28 -3.08 18.16
C GLY A 38 1.35 -2.10 17.71
N THR A 39 2.56 -2.61 17.47
CA THR A 39 3.76 -1.80 17.23
C THR A 39 4.63 -2.40 16.14
N GLY A 40 5.46 -1.54 15.54
CA GLY A 40 6.58 -1.95 14.69
C GLY A 40 6.27 -2.19 13.23
N SER A 41 5.03 -1.95 12.77
CA SER A 41 4.70 -2.14 11.37
C SER A 41 5.05 -0.93 10.50
N SER A 42 5.14 -1.17 9.20
CA SER A 42 5.24 -0.13 8.19
C SER A 42 4.59 -0.57 6.89
N LEU A 43 4.11 0.41 6.13
CA LEU A 43 3.56 0.20 4.79
C LEU A 43 4.32 1.09 3.83
N ASN A 44 4.97 0.49 2.84
CA ASN A 44 5.85 1.18 1.91
C ASN A 44 5.33 1.07 0.48
N PHE A 45 5.38 2.18 -0.23
CA PHE A 45 5.05 2.26 -1.65
C PHE A 45 6.32 2.55 -2.43
N TYR A 46 6.68 1.68 -3.36
CA TYR A 46 7.87 1.81 -4.18
C TYR A 46 7.50 2.05 -5.62
N ALA A 47 8.15 3.04 -6.24
CA ALA A 47 8.17 3.14 -7.69
C ALA A 47 9.19 2.14 -8.23
N LYS A 48 8.76 1.30 -9.14
CA LYS A 48 9.58 0.22 -9.68
C LYS A 48 9.76 0.39 -11.18
N ASN A 49 10.99 0.22 -11.63
CA ASN A 49 11.34 0.30 -13.03
C ASN A 49 12.43 -0.72 -13.32
N ASP A 50 12.06 -1.82 -13.99
CA ASP A 50 12.94 -2.95 -14.34
C ASP A 50 13.79 -3.43 -13.16
N THR A 51 14.96 -2.83 -12.98
CA THR A 51 15.95 -3.26 -11.99
C THR A 51 16.02 -2.38 -10.75
N GLN A 52 15.30 -1.25 -10.74
CA GLN A 52 15.39 -0.28 -9.65
C GLN A 52 14.06 -0.14 -8.91
N LYS A 53 14.17 0.09 -7.61
CA LYS A 53 13.03 0.27 -6.73
C LYS A 53 13.34 1.41 -5.77
N VAL A 54 12.49 2.43 -5.76
CA VAL A 54 12.66 3.63 -4.93
C VAL A 54 11.40 3.84 -4.10
N VAL A 55 11.55 3.93 -2.79
CA VAL A 55 10.42 4.25 -1.91
C VAL A 55 10.00 5.71 -2.13
N PHE A 56 8.71 5.94 -2.34
CA PHE A 56 8.20 7.30 -2.46
C PHE A 56 7.18 7.65 -1.37
N GLN A 57 6.67 6.67 -0.65
CA GLN A 57 5.77 6.89 0.48
C GLN A 57 5.92 5.78 1.50
N THR A 58 6.05 6.16 2.76
CA THR A 58 6.05 5.23 3.90
C THR A 58 5.01 5.68 4.90
N TYR A 59 4.17 4.75 5.33
CA TYR A 59 3.29 4.93 6.48
C TYR A 59 3.88 4.16 7.65
N THR A 60 4.09 4.85 8.77
CA THR A 60 4.60 4.24 9.99
C THR A 60 3.47 3.50 10.72
N ASN A 61 3.84 2.72 11.74
CA ASN A 61 2.85 2.06 12.59
C ASN A 61 1.83 3.05 13.17
N ALA A 62 2.31 4.23 13.60
CA ALA A 62 1.42 5.26 14.15
C ALA A 62 0.40 5.76 13.13
N ASP A 63 0.78 5.83 11.86
CA ASP A 63 -0.12 6.26 10.77
C ASP A 63 -1.23 5.25 10.50
N LEU A 64 -0.97 3.96 10.78
CA LEU A 64 -1.87 2.86 10.44
C LEU A 64 -2.81 2.47 11.58
N LEU A 65 -2.56 2.92 12.81
CA LEU A 65 -3.32 2.48 13.99
C LEU A 65 -4.80 2.82 13.91
N GLY A 66 -5.62 1.90 14.44
CA GLY A 66 -7.06 2.08 14.58
C GLY A 66 -7.83 1.70 13.33
N THR A 67 -9.00 2.31 13.17
CA THR A 67 -9.85 2.16 12.00
C THR A 67 -9.88 3.49 11.27
N GLN A 68 -9.33 3.51 10.07
CA GLN A 68 -9.25 4.74 9.29
C GLN A 68 -9.01 4.45 7.81
N THR A 69 -9.28 5.45 6.98
CA THR A 69 -9.00 5.40 5.55
C THR A 69 -7.95 6.43 5.19
N LEU A 70 -6.93 6.00 4.48
CA LEU A 70 -5.86 6.86 3.98
C LEU A 70 -5.90 6.87 2.46
N GLY A 71 -5.62 8.02 1.87
CA GLY A 71 -5.56 8.18 0.41
C GLY A 71 -4.16 8.59 -0.02
N LEU A 72 -3.70 8.04 -1.14
CA LEU A 72 -2.43 8.40 -1.75
C LEU A 72 -2.62 8.52 -3.25
N SER A 73 -2.28 9.68 -3.81
CA SER A 73 -2.40 9.92 -5.23
C SER A 73 -1.07 10.38 -5.81
N PHE A 74 -0.86 10.08 -7.09
CA PHE A 74 0.31 10.59 -7.81
C PHE A 74 0.02 10.68 -9.31
N ARG A 75 0.86 11.46 -10.02
CA ARG A 75 0.84 11.64 -11.46
C ARG A 75 2.13 11.12 -12.07
N GLY A 76 2.07 10.79 -13.35
CA GLY A 76 3.21 10.25 -14.07
C GLY A 76 3.54 8.85 -13.57
N CYS A 77 2.63 7.91 -13.77
CA CYS A 77 2.80 6.55 -13.27
C CYS A 77 4.08 5.90 -13.78
N PRO A 78 4.88 5.30 -12.89
CA PRO A 78 5.99 4.45 -13.32
C PRO A 78 5.47 3.17 -13.97
N ASN A 79 6.35 2.29 -14.42
CA ASN A 79 5.93 1.00 -14.98
C ASN A 79 5.17 0.17 -13.94
N GLU A 80 5.67 0.17 -12.71
CA GLU A 80 5.09 -0.62 -11.63
C GLU A 80 5.17 0.14 -10.31
N ILE A 81 4.21 -0.14 -9.42
CA ILE A 81 4.30 0.23 -8.01
C ILE A 81 4.20 -1.04 -7.19
N GLU A 82 5.16 -1.23 -6.31
CA GLU A 82 5.11 -2.29 -5.31
C GLU A 82 4.63 -1.73 -3.99
N VAL A 83 3.65 -2.41 -3.39
CA VAL A 83 3.15 -2.09 -2.05
C VAL A 83 3.61 -3.20 -1.12
N GLU A 84 4.32 -2.83 -0.07
CA GLU A 84 4.91 -3.77 0.87
C GLU A 84 4.49 -3.43 2.29
N TYR A 85 3.83 -4.39 2.94
CA TYR A 85 3.52 -4.28 4.37
C TYR A 85 4.50 -5.14 5.15
N ILE A 86 5.18 -4.53 6.12
CA ILE A 86 6.09 -5.20 7.04
C ILE A 86 5.43 -5.24 8.40
N ALA A 87 5.15 -6.44 8.90
CA ALA A 87 4.49 -6.63 10.18
C ALA A 87 5.46 -6.42 11.35
N GLY A 88 4.92 -5.85 12.43
CA GLY A 88 5.52 -5.93 13.75
C GLY A 88 4.71 -6.88 14.61
N THR A 89 4.35 -6.46 15.80
CA THR A 89 3.42 -7.18 16.69
C THR A 89 2.04 -6.55 16.58
N ASN A 90 1.36 -6.80 15.46
CA ASN A 90 0.11 -6.14 15.11
C ASN A 90 -1.05 -7.12 14.99
N THR A 91 -2.28 -6.62 15.22
CA THR A 91 -3.53 -7.29 14.89
C THR A 91 -4.44 -6.33 14.14
N GLY A 92 -5.40 -6.88 13.38
CA GLY A 92 -6.30 -6.11 12.54
C GLY A 92 -6.18 -6.52 11.09
N THR A 93 -6.80 -5.73 10.20
CA THR A 93 -6.80 -6.02 8.77
C THR A 93 -6.50 -4.78 7.94
N LEU A 94 -5.99 -5.03 6.73
CA LEU A 94 -5.59 -4.00 5.80
C LEU A 94 -6.16 -4.31 4.41
N ASP A 95 -6.84 -3.33 3.83
CA ASP A 95 -7.34 -3.41 2.46
C ASP A 95 -6.71 -2.27 1.66
N ILE A 96 -6.25 -2.58 0.45
CA ILE A 96 -5.69 -1.57 -0.44
C ILE A 96 -6.23 -1.78 -1.84
N ILE A 97 -6.83 -0.73 -2.39
CA ILE A 97 -7.27 -0.71 -3.78
C ILE A 97 -6.57 0.41 -4.53
N CYS A 98 -6.32 0.17 -5.81
CA CYS A 98 -5.74 1.16 -6.71
C CYS A 98 -6.73 1.45 -7.83
N ASN A 99 -7.00 2.73 -8.05
CA ASN A 99 -7.76 3.21 -9.19
C ASN A 99 -6.81 4.02 -10.08
N ALA A 100 -6.58 3.56 -11.30
CA ALA A 100 -5.66 4.20 -12.25
C ALA A 100 -6.40 4.66 -13.52
N ILE A 101 -6.02 5.82 -13.99
CA ILE A 101 -6.60 6.43 -15.19
C ILE A 101 -5.53 6.61 -16.25
#